data_b8365fa2885041b62fea743de048101b
#
_entry.id   b8365fa2885041b62fea743de048101b
#
_cell.length_a   1.000
_cell.length_b   1.000
_cell.length_c   1.000
_cell.angle_alpha   90.00
_cell.angle_beta   90.00
_cell.angle_gamma   90.00
#
_symmetry.space_group_name_H-M   'P 1'
#
loop_
_entity.id
_entity.type
_entity.pdbx_description
1 polymer ?
#
loop_
_entity_poly.entity_id
_entity_poly.type
_entity_poly.pdbx_seq_one_letter_code
_entity_poly.pdbx_strand_id
1 'polypeptide(L)'
;IEACIPLETNLGFLPVDESNLAYRAARLMKEKYQIEEGIDIRLNKRIPVAAGMAGGSTDAAGVLYGINELFNLGIKRKELMELGVQIGADVPYCIMRGTALAEGIGEKLTSLPPMVKCPVVIAKPQVSVSTKYVYENLKLDEHTQHPDIDALIQNIRTKDLPAIACSMGNLLETVTAKKYPEIEKIKELMRENGALNAMM
;
A
#
# COMPACT_ATOMS: atom_id res chain seq x y z
N ILE A 1 -14.37 29.26 6.25
CA ILE A 1 -12.92 29.54 6.04
C ILE A 1 -12.40 28.39 5.21
N GLU A 2 -12.07 28.65 3.93
CA GLU A 2 -11.48 27.66 3.05
C GLU A 2 -10.17 27.16 3.67
N ALA A 3 -10.02 25.85 3.86
CA ALA A 3 -8.84 25.31 4.49
C ALA A 3 -7.63 25.55 3.58
N CYS A 4 -6.79 26.52 3.94
CA CYS A 4 -5.55 26.76 3.21
C CYS A 4 -4.58 25.59 3.43
N ILE A 5 -4.50 24.70 2.44
CA ILE A 5 -3.62 23.51 2.43
C ILE A 5 -2.81 23.55 1.13
N PRO A 6 -1.78 24.41 1.03
CA PRO A 6 -0.85 24.35 -0.07
C PRO A 6 -0.16 22.99 -0.12
N LEU A 7 -0.13 22.37 -1.32
CA LEU A 7 0.57 21.13 -1.55
C LEU A 7 1.50 21.26 -2.74
N GLU A 8 2.77 20.96 -2.52
CA GLU A 8 3.80 20.92 -3.56
C GLU A 8 4.34 19.50 -3.72
N THR A 9 4.72 19.14 -4.94
CA THR A 9 5.35 17.84 -5.24
C THR A 9 6.48 18.00 -6.25
N ASN A 10 7.51 17.15 -6.13
CA ASN A 10 8.59 17.06 -7.12
C ASN A 10 8.15 16.43 -8.46
N LEU A 11 6.92 15.92 -8.57
CA LEU A 11 6.38 15.30 -9.78
C LEU A 11 5.20 16.11 -10.30
N GLY A 12 5.42 16.98 -11.27
CA GLY A 12 4.43 17.95 -11.75
C GLY A 12 3.15 17.36 -12.35
N PHE A 13 3.10 16.06 -12.59
CA PHE A 13 1.89 15.37 -13.05
C PHE A 13 0.99 14.86 -11.92
N LEU A 14 1.46 14.92 -10.66
CA LEU A 14 0.63 14.53 -9.53
C LEU A 14 -0.32 15.67 -9.15
N PRO A 15 -1.57 15.34 -8.83
CA PRO A 15 -2.52 16.35 -8.38
C PRO A 15 -2.08 16.96 -7.03
N VAL A 16 -2.38 18.24 -6.86
CA VAL A 16 -2.09 19.01 -5.63
C VAL A 16 -3.38 19.49 -4.94
N ASP A 17 -4.49 18.85 -5.27
CA ASP A 17 -5.85 19.13 -4.81
C ASP A 17 -6.48 17.94 -4.05
N GLU A 18 -7.79 17.93 -3.91
CA GLU A 18 -8.59 16.89 -3.23
C GLU A 18 -8.45 15.48 -3.81
N SER A 19 -7.93 15.33 -5.02
CA SER A 19 -7.64 14.02 -5.59
C SER A 19 -6.36 13.40 -5.02
N ASN A 20 -5.53 14.18 -4.32
CA ASN A 20 -4.34 13.70 -3.63
C ASN A 20 -4.68 13.23 -2.21
N LEU A 21 -4.25 12.01 -1.86
CA LEU A 21 -4.55 11.43 -0.54
C LEU A 21 -3.90 12.19 0.62
N ALA A 22 -2.73 12.81 0.39
CA ALA A 22 -2.09 13.65 1.40
C ALA A 22 -2.90 14.93 1.69
N TYR A 23 -3.45 15.56 0.64
CA TYR A 23 -4.36 16.69 0.78
C TYR A 23 -5.62 16.30 1.56
N ARG A 24 -6.24 15.17 1.19
CA ARG A 24 -7.43 14.65 1.88
C ARG A 24 -7.17 14.34 3.35
N ALA A 25 -5.98 13.83 3.67
CA ALA A 25 -5.57 13.56 5.04
C ALA A 25 -5.48 14.86 5.87
N ALA A 26 -4.85 15.89 5.31
CA ALA A 26 -4.75 17.17 5.99
C ALA A 26 -6.13 17.84 6.17
N ARG A 27 -6.97 17.82 5.14
CA ARG A 27 -8.34 18.34 5.22
C ARG A 27 -9.14 17.63 6.31
N LEU A 28 -9.13 16.31 6.35
CA LEU A 28 -9.82 15.51 7.36
C LEU A 28 -9.39 15.89 8.78
N MET A 29 -8.07 16.06 9.00
CA MET A 29 -7.54 16.45 10.30
C MET A 29 -7.96 17.87 10.68
N LYS A 30 -7.86 18.83 9.75
CA LYS A 30 -8.29 20.22 10.00
C LYS A 30 -9.78 20.29 10.37
N GLU A 31 -10.63 19.64 9.62
CA GLU A 31 -12.08 19.63 9.85
C GLU A 31 -12.42 18.95 11.19
N LYS A 32 -11.86 17.77 11.45
CA LYS A 32 -12.20 17.00 12.65
C LYS A 32 -11.70 17.64 13.94
N TYR A 33 -10.50 18.22 13.92
CA TYR A 33 -9.87 18.76 15.12
C TYR A 33 -9.88 20.31 15.15
N GLN A 34 -10.64 20.94 14.24
CA GLN A 34 -10.86 22.39 14.19
C GLN A 34 -9.53 23.18 14.15
N ILE A 35 -8.56 22.70 13.35
CA ILE A 35 -7.28 23.34 13.19
C ILE A 35 -7.45 24.56 12.27
N GLU A 36 -7.30 25.77 12.82
CA GLU A 36 -7.46 27.03 12.08
C GLU A 36 -6.21 27.37 11.27
N GLU A 37 -5.04 26.97 11.73
CA GLU A 37 -3.75 27.27 11.12
C GLU A 37 -3.63 26.65 9.72
N GLY A 38 -2.90 27.32 8.83
CA GLY A 38 -2.53 26.78 7.51
C GLY A 38 -1.57 25.60 7.65
N ILE A 39 -1.70 24.63 6.74
CA ILE A 39 -0.80 23.46 6.69
C ILE A 39 -0.18 23.42 5.31
N ASP A 40 1.14 23.62 5.22
CA ASP A 40 1.93 23.52 3.99
C ASP A 40 2.49 22.09 3.87
N ILE A 41 2.21 21.41 2.75
CA ILE A 41 2.64 20.03 2.50
C ILE A 41 3.61 20.00 1.35
N ARG A 42 4.82 19.47 1.59
CA ARG A 42 5.83 19.23 0.55
C ARG A 42 6.09 17.75 0.39
N LEU A 43 5.61 17.18 -0.71
CA LEU A 43 5.78 15.79 -1.06
C LEU A 43 7.01 15.60 -1.95
N ASN A 44 8.06 14.98 -1.41
CA ASN A 44 9.18 14.50 -2.20
C ASN A 44 8.98 13.01 -2.52
N LYS A 45 8.25 12.72 -3.61
CA LYS A 45 7.90 11.36 -4.04
C LYS A 45 9.13 10.60 -4.50
N ARG A 46 9.40 9.48 -3.83
CA ARG A 46 10.45 8.51 -4.18
C ARG A 46 9.87 7.13 -4.49
N ILE A 47 8.75 6.77 -3.86
CA ILE A 47 8.03 5.53 -4.19
C ILE A 47 7.41 5.70 -5.57
N PRO A 48 7.65 4.77 -6.51
CA PRO A 48 7.10 4.84 -7.85
C PRO A 48 5.57 4.96 -7.85
N VAL A 49 5.04 5.86 -8.68
CA VAL A 49 3.59 6.07 -8.80
C VAL A 49 2.97 4.93 -9.59
N ALA A 50 1.76 4.52 -9.19
CA ALA A 50 1.01 3.42 -9.81
C ALA A 50 1.80 2.10 -9.91
N ALA A 51 2.60 1.79 -8.88
CA ALA A 51 3.43 0.59 -8.82
C ALA A 51 2.93 -0.47 -7.83
N GLY A 52 1.71 -0.34 -7.30
CA GLY A 52 1.19 -1.28 -6.29
C GLY A 52 1.91 -1.20 -4.93
N MET A 53 2.65 -0.13 -4.67
CA MET A 53 3.50 0.02 -3.47
C MET A 53 2.91 0.95 -2.41
N ALA A 54 1.61 1.19 -2.44
CA ALA A 54 0.86 2.04 -1.50
C ALA A 54 1.48 3.44 -1.26
N GLY A 55 2.17 4.01 -2.27
CA GLY A 55 2.90 5.28 -2.12
C GLY A 55 2.01 6.45 -1.71
N GLY A 56 0.81 6.59 -2.31
CA GLY A 56 -0.16 7.61 -1.93
C GLY A 56 -0.71 7.41 -0.52
N SER A 57 -0.97 6.16 -0.13
CA SER A 57 -1.44 5.81 1.22
C SER A 57 -0.35 6.07 2.28
N THR A 58 0.92 5.86 1.91
CA THR A 58 2.07 6.21 2.77
C THR A 58 2.17 7.71 2.98
N ASP A 59 1.96 8.52 1.93
CA ASP A 59 1.95 9.98 2.04
C ASP A 59 0.82 10.45 2.98
N ALA A 60 -0.40 9.92 2.80
CA ALA A 60 -1.54 10.23 3.66
C ALA A 60 -1.28 9.84 5.12
N ALA A 61 -0.73 8.65 5.36
CA ALA A 61 -0.34 8.20 6.70
C ALA A 61 0.70 9.13 7.33
N GLY A 62 1.67 9.58 6.53
CA GLY A 62 2.68 10.56 6.96
C GLY A 62 2.06 11.89 7.36
N VAL A 63 1.09 12.38 6.60
CA VAL A 63 0.37 13.63 6.91
C VAL A 63 -0.48 13.49 8.17
N LEU A 64 -1.25 12.38 8.32
CA LEU A 64 -2.03 12.15 9.55
C LEU A 64 -1.14 12.14 10.79
N TYR A 65 -0.02 11.42 10.72
CA TYR A 65 0.93 11.35 11.82
C TYR A 65 1.60 12.71 12.07
N GLY A 66 2.07 13.37 11.00
CA GLY A 66 2.75 14.67 11.10
C GLY A 66 1.87 15.77 11.72
N ILE A 67 0.60 15.84 11.34
CA ILE A 67 -0.36 16.80 11.91
C ILE A 67 -0.63 16.47 13.39
N ASN A 68 -0.79 15.19 13.73
CA ASN A 68 -0.97 14.78 15.13
C ASN A 68 0.19 15.25 16.01
N GLU A 69 1.43 15.09 15.55
CA GLU A 69 2.62 15.52 16.27
C GLU A 69 2.75 17.06 16.30
N LEU A 70 2.57 17.70 15.14
CA LEU A 70 2.77 19.16 14.99
C LEU A 70 1.83 19.97 15.88
N PHE A 71 0.58 19.53 15.98
CA PHE A 71 -0.45 20.21 16.78
C PHE A 71 -0.65 19.58 18.17
N ASN A 72 0.19 18.62 18.57
CA ASN A 72 0.12 17.92 19.85
C ASN A 72 -1.28 17.38 20.18
N LEU A 73 -1.97 16.77 19.19
CA LEU A 73 -3.36 16.34 19.33
C LEU A 73 -3.51 15.11 20.23
N GLY A 74 -2.43 14.36 20.49
CA GLY A 74 -2.43 13.20 21.36
C GLY A 74 -3.24 12.00 20.84
N ILE A 75 -3.52 11.96 19.53
CA ILE A 75 -4.33 10.91 18.90
C ILE A 75 -3.56 9.59 18.92
N LYS A 76 -4.20 8.55 19.45
CA LYS A 76 -3.58 7.23 19.51
C LYS A 76 -3.51 6.59 18.12
N ARG A 77 -2.51 5.71 17.92
CA ARG A 77 -2.31 5.01 16.64
C ARG A 77 -3.58 4.34 16.11
N LYS A 78 -4.35 3.69 16.98
CA LYS A 78 -5.62 3.05 16.59
C LYS A 78 -6.60 4.03 15.98
N GLU A 79 -6.78 5.20 16.59
CA GLU A 79 -7.67 6.24 16.09
C GLU A 79 -7.15 6.85 14.78
N LEU A 80 -5.83 7.04 14.63
CA LEU A 80 -5.25 7.44 13.35
C LEU A 80 -5.52 6.42 12.25
N MET A 81 -5.48 5.12 12.56
CA MET A 81 -5.84 4.06 11.60
C MET A 81 -7.31 4.13 11.20
N GLU A 82 -8.22 4.37 12.14
CA GLU A 82 -9.66 4.56 11.89
C GLU A 82 -9.93 5.77 10.99
N LEU A 83 -9.18 6.86 11.18
CA LEU A 83 -9.21 8.02 10.28
C LEU A 83 -8.66 7.66 8.89
N GLY A 84 -7.58 6.88 8.86
CA GLY A 84 -6.94 6.43 7.65
C GLY A 84 -7.85 5.66 6.70
N VAL A 85 -8.77 4.84 7.24
CA VAL A 85 -9.77 4.09 6.44
C VAL A 85 -10.62 5.02 5.58
N GLN A 86 -10.97 6.21 6.09
CA GLN A 86 -11.79 7.20 5.37
C GLN A 86 -11.07 7.80 4.16
N ILE A 87 -9.74 7.68 4.12
CA ILE A 87 -8.90 8.23 3.05
C ILE A 87 -8.60 7.14 2.02
N GLY A 88 -8.25 5.93 2.47
CA GLY A 88 -7.96 4.80 1.62
C GLY A 88 -7.68 3.52 2.40
N ALA A 89 -7.99 2.36 1.79
CA ALA A 89 -7.91 1.04 2.42
C ALA A 89 -6.50 0.69 2.95
N ASP A 90 -5.44 1.13 2.27
CA ASP A 90 -4.05 0.82 2.67
C ASP A 90 -3.48 1.80 3.70
N VAL A 91 -4.15 2.94 3.97
CA VAL A 91 -3.65 3.96 4.91
C VAL A 91 -3.47 3.41 6.32
N PRO A 92 -4.41 2.61 6.87
CA PRO A 92 -4.23 1.99 8.19
C PRO A 92 -2.97 1.15 8.30
N TYR A 93 -2.66 0.34 7.26
CA TYR A 93 -1.43 -0.44 7.23
C TYR A 93 -0.18 0.44 7.21
N CYS A 94 -0.19 1.52 6.44
CA CYS A 94 0.92 2.48 6.41
C CYS A 94 1.16 3.15 7.78
N ILE A 95 0.10 3.36 8.57
CA ILE A 95 0.20 3.86 9.96
C ILE A 95 0.69 2.76 10.91
N MET A 96 0.17 1.54 10.77
CA MET A 96 0.52 0.40 11.62
C MET A 96 1.98 -0.03 11.41
N ARG A 97 2.42 -0.14 10.15
CA ARG A 97 3.75 -0.63 9.72
C ARG A 97 4.00 -2.09 10.10
N GLY A 98 5.15 -2.61 9.67
CA GLY A 98 5.58 -3.97 10.01
C GLY A 98 4.95 -5.04 9.13
N THR A 99 4.73 -6.24 9.68
CA THR A 99 4.09 -7.37 9.00
C THR A 99 2.70 -7.57 9.58
N ALA A 100 1.70 -7.70 8.72
CA ALA A 100 0.31 -7.87 9.15
C ALA A 100 -0.46 -8.79 8.20
N LEU A 101 -1.44 -9.49 8.76
CA LEU A 101 -2.57 -10.03 8.00
C LEU A 101 -3.57 -8.89 7.80
N ALA A 102 -3.96 -8.66 6.55
CA ALA A 102 -4.98 -7.69 6.18
C ALA A 102 -6.22 -8.42 5.64
N GLU A 103 -7.38 -8.10 6.18
CA GLU A 103 -8.68 -8.70 5.84
C GLU A 103 -9.69 -7.60 5.51
N GLY A 104 -10.87 -7.99 5.03
CA GLY A 104 -11.87 -7.05 4.58
C GLY A 104 -11.45 -6.39 3.25
N ILE A 105 -11.49 -5.07 3.18
CA ILE A 105 -10.91 -4.29 2.06
C ILE A 105 -9.43 -3.94 2.28
N GLY A 106 -8.81 -4.45 3.37
CA GLY A 106 -7.44 -4.16 3.81
C GLY A 106 -7.34 -3.42 5.14
N GLU A 107 -8.48 -3.08 5.75
CA GLU A 107 -8.58 -2.28 6.97
C GLU A 107 -8.48 -3.09 8.26
N LYS A 108 -8.84 -4.38 8.23
CA LYS A 108 -8.77 -5.27 9.40
C LYS A 108 -7.38 -5.85 9.50
N LEU A 109 -6.57 -5.26 10.36
CA LEU A 109 -5.16 -5.59 10.46
C LEU A 109 -4.85 -6.37 11.74
N THR A 110 -4.25 -7.54 11.56
CA THR A 110 -3.69 -8.34 12.65
C THR A 110 -2.17 -8.33 12.53
N SER A 111 -1.49 -7.82 13.58
CA SER A 111 -0.03 -7.77 13.60
C SER A 111 0.58 -9.18 13.63
N LEU A 112 1.59 -9.38 12.80
CA LEU A 112 2.37 -10.61 12.73
C LEU A 112 3.81 -10.36 13.18
N PRO A 113 4.57 -11.41 13.53
CA PRO A 113 6.01 -11.28 13.75
C PRO A 113 6.70 -10.64 12.54
N PRO A 114 7.80 -9.90 12.76
CA PRO A 114 8.51 -9.28 11.66
C PRO A 114 8.96 -10.31 10.61
N MET A 115 8.74 -10.00 9.33
CA MET A 115 9.27 -10.76 8.21
C MET A 115 10.79 -10.92 8.34
N VAL A 116 11.28 -12.08 7.98
CA VAL A 116 12.74 -12.32 7.91
C VAL A 116 13.38 -11.36 6.92
N LYS A 117 14.53 -10.78 7.28
CA LYS A 117 15.25 -9.86 6.41
C LYS A 117 15.78 -10.60 5.19
N CYS A 118 15.44 -10.12 4.01
CA CYS A 118 15.92 -10.65 2.74
C CYS A 118 16.08 -9.51 1.71
N PRO A 119 16.94 -9.69 0.71
CA PRO A 119 16.97 -8.81 -0.44
C PRO A 119 15.65 -8.91 -1.23
N VAL A 120 15.13 -7.77 -1.67
CA VAL A 120 13.94 -7.69 -2.53
C VAL A 120 14.31 -6.89 -3.78
N VAL A 121 14.07 -7.47 -4.95
CA VAL A 121 14.22 -6.79 -6.24
C VAL A 121 12.84 -6.37 -6.74
N ILE A 122 12.69 -5.11 -7.12
CA ILE A 122 11.45 -4.56 -7.65
C ILE A 122 11.69 -4.16 -9.10
N ALA A 123 10.91 -4.73 -10.02
CA ALA A 123 10.90 -4.32 -11.41
C ALA A 123 9.51 -3.77 -11.77
N LYS A 124 9.45 -2.53 -12.23
CA LYS A 124 8.24 -1.90 -12.73
C LYS A 124 8.36 -1.68 -14.23
N PRO A 125 7.66 -2.47 -15.07
CA PRO A 125 7.58 -2.21 -16.50
C PRO A 125 6.83 -0.90 -16.77
N GLN A 126 6.99 -0.36 -17.99
CA GLN A 126 6.31 0.88 -18.40
C GLN A 126 4.83 0.64 -18.77
N VAL A 127 4.14 -0.11 -17.93
CA VAL A 127 2.71 -0.36 -18.07
C VAL A 127 1.96 0.19 -16.87
N SER A 128 0.74 0.64 -17.10
CA SER A 128 -0.18 1.06 -16.03
C SER A 128 -1.34 0.09 -15.97
N VAL A 129 -1.47 -0.58 -14.82
CA VAL A 129 -2.56 -1.53 -14.58
C VAL A 129 -3.64 -0.86 -13.75
N SER A 130 -4.85 -0.77 -14.29
CA SER A 130 -5.99 -0.29 -13.55
C SER A 130 -6.48 -1.36 -12.58
N THR A 131 -6.43 -1.09 -11.28
CA THR A 131 -6.98 -1.96 -10.24
C THR A 131 -8.45 -2.28 -10.50
N LYS A 132 -9.25 -1.29 -10.90
CA LYS A 132 -10.66 -1.47 -11.27
C LYS A 132 -10.81 -2.50 -12.39
N TYR A 133 -10.03 -2.37 -13.48
CA TYR A 133 -10.05 -3.32 -14.59
C TYR A 133 -9.73 -4.75 -14.12
N VAL A 134 -8.73 -4.91 -13.23
CA VAL A 134 -8.33 -6.24 -12.74
C VAL A 134 -9.47 -6.88 -11.95
N TYR A 135 -10.08 -6.15 -11.01
CA TYR A 135 -11.21 -6.68 -10.24
C TYR A 135 -12.44 -6.99 -11.09
N GLU A 136 -12.77 -6.16 -12.08
CA GLU A 136 -13.90 -6.38 -12.99
C GLU A 136 -13.71 -7.62 -13.89
N ASN A 137 -12.46 -8.02 -14.15
CA ASN A 137 -12.13 -9.17 -15.00
C ASN A 137 -11.66 -10.40 -14.20
N LEU A 138 -11.56 -10.29 -12.88
CA LEU A 138 -11.23 -11.41 -12.02
C LEU A 138 -12.41 -12.39 -11.96
N LYS A 139 -12.16 -13.62 -12.40
CA LYS A 139 -13.15 -14.71 -12.33
C LYS A 139 -12.71 -15.67 -11.24
N LEU A 140 -13.51 -15.78 -10.22
CA LEU A 140 -13.34 -16.75 -9.14
C LEU A 140 -14.43 -17.80 -9.24
N ASP A 141 -14.04 -19.07 -9.21
CA ASP A 141 -14.92 -20.23 -9.24
C ASP A 141 -14.47 -21.26 -8.18
N GLU A 142 -15.17 -22.36 -8.09
CA GLU A 142 -14.88 -23.44 -7.15
C GLU A 142 -13.54 -24.16 -7.38
N HIS A 143 -12.92 -23.96 -8.55
CA HIS A 143 -11.62 -24.52 -8.92
C HIS A 143 -10.47 -23.52 -8.73
N THR A 144 -10.78 -22.28 -8.33
CA THR A 144 -9.77 -21.26 -8.14
C THR A 144 -8.87 -21.61 -6.95
N GLN A 145 -7.59 -21.83 -7.23
CA GLN A 145 -6.61 -22.09 -6.18
C GLN A 145 -6.24 -20.80 -5.45
N HIS A 146 -6.63 -20.72 -4.20
CA HIS A 146 -6.25 -19.61 -3.32
C HIS A 146 -4.91 -19.89 -2.64
N PRO A 147 -4.06 -18.87 -2.43
CA PRO A 147 -2.89 -19.02 -1.58
C PRO A 147 -3.28 -19.52 -0.18
N ASP A 148 -2.50 -20.44 0.37
CA ASP A 148 -2.69 -20.89 1.76
C ASP A 148 -2.13 -19.83 2.73
N ILE A 149 -3.02 -18.95 3.19
CA ILE A 149 -2.67 -17.84 4.09
C ILE A 149 -2.22 -18.35 5.46
N ASP A 150 -2.81 -19.43 5.97
CA ASP A 150 -2.44 -19.99 7.27
C ASP A 150 -1.04 -20.58 7.23
N ALA A 151 -0.70 -21.32 6.17
CA ALA A 151 0.65 -21.81 5.95
C ALA A 151 1.64 -20.64 5.79
N LEU A 152 1.30 -19.59 5.04
CA LEU A 152 2.15 -18.42 4.89
C LEU A 152 2.42 -17.72 6.24
N ILE A 153 1.39 -17.54 7.07
CA ILE A 153 1.52 -16.98 8.42
C ILE A 153 2.44 -17.84 9.28
N GLN A 154 2.28 -19.16 9.23
CA GLN A 154 3.14 -20.07 9.99
C GLN A 154 4.60 -20.00 9.51
N ASN A 155 4.85 -19.93 8.20
CA ASN A 155 6.19 -19.77 7.63
C ASN A 155 6.84 -18.43 8.04
N ILE A 156 6.05 -17.35 8.15
CA ILE A 156 6.52 -16.06 8.70
C ILE A 156 6.93 -16.21 10.17
N ARG A 157 6.13 -16.92 10.97
CA ARG A 157 6.43 -17.16 12.41
C ARG A 157 7.70 -17.97 12.61
N THR A 158 7.93 -18.97 11.78
CA THR A 158 9.14 -19.81 11.83
C THR A 158 10.33 -19.18 11.12
N LYS A 159 10.14 -18.05 10.43
CA LYS A 159 11.16 -17.34 9.63
C LYS A 159 11.80 -18.20 8.53
N ASP A 160 11.03 -19.13 7.98
CA ASP A 160 11.46 -19.99 6.88
C ASP A 160 11.29 -19.24 5.54
N LEU A 161 12.36 -18.55 5.10
CA LEU A 161 12.32 -17.76 3.89
C LEU A 161 11.99 -18.55 2.63
N PRO A 162 12.59 -19.74 2.38
CA PRO A 162 12.19 -20.58 1.25
C PRO A 162 10.70 -20.97 1.28
N ALA A 163 10.18 -21.39 2.42
CA ALA A 163 8.77 -21.75 2.56
C ALA A 163 7.84 -20.53 2.39
N ILE A 164 8.22 -19.36 2.89
CA ILE A 164 7.50 -18.11 2.64
C ILE A 164 7.44 -17.85 1.12
N ALA A 165 8.58 -17.89 0.44
CA ALA A 165 8.64 -17.65 -1.00
C ALA A 165 7.76 -18.63 -1.79
N CYS A 166 7.76 -19.90 -1.43
CA CYS A 166 6.93 -20.93 -2.07
C CYS A 166 5.42 -20.73 -1.82
N SER A 167 5.02 -20.21 -0.65
CA SER A 167 3.61 -20.01 -0.29
C SER A 167 3.02 -18.68 -0.79
N MET A 168 3.84 -17.80 -1.37
CA MET A 168 3.34 -16.55 -1.95
C MET A 168 2.44 -16.81 -3.16
N GLY A 169 1.36 -16.05 -3.28
CA GLY A 169 0.47 -16.09 -4.44
C GLY A 169 -0.34 -14.80 -4.57
N ASN A 170 -0.72 -14.47 -5.81
CA ASN A 170 -1.54 -13.30 -6.12
C ASN A 170 -2.56 -13.65 -7.21
N LEU A 171 -3.83 -13.76 -6.84
CA LEU A 171 -4.91 -14.05 -7.78
C LEU A 171 -5.07 -12.99 -8.87
N LEU A 172 -4.70 -11.75 -8.61
CA LEU A 172 -4.80 -10.68 -9.58
C LEU A 172 -3.86 -10.87 -10.78
N GLU A 173 -2.80 -11.66 -10.62
CA GLU A 173 -1.92 -12.03 -11.73
C GLU A 173 -2.63 -12.82 -12.83
N THR A 174 -3.65 -13.59 -12.50
CA THR A 174 -4.42 -14.37 -13.48
C THR A 174 -5.07 -13.50 -14.55
N VAL A 175 -5.36 -12.24 -14.22
CA VAL A 175 -5.87 -11.24 -15.15
C VAL A 175 -4.73 -10.43 -15.75
N THR A 176 -3.81 -9.99 -14.92
CA THR A 176 -2.79 -8.99 -15.31
C THR A 176 -1.75 -9.61 -16.25
N ALA A 177 -1.24 -10.80 -15.94
CA ALA A 177 -0.23 -11.47 -16.75
C ALA A 177 -0.76 -11.84 -18.15
N LYS A 178 -2.04 -12.17 -18.28
CA LYS A 178 -2.66 -12.40 -19.60
C LYS A 178 -2.66 -11.16 -20.47
N LYS A 179 -2.87 -9.98 -19.89
CA LYS A 179 -2.92 -8.71 -20.61
C LYS A 179 -1.54 -8.14 -20.89
N TYR A 180 -0.58 -8.40 -20.00
CA TYR A 180 0.78 -7.86 -20.03
C TYR A 180 1.81 -8.99 -19.90
N PRO A 181 2.10 -9.71 -21.00
CA PRO A 181 3.00 -10.88 -20.98
C PRO A 181 4.44 -10.56 -20.53
N GLU A 182 4.85 -9.30 -20.59
CA GLU A 182 6.14 -8.85 -20.08
C GLU A 182 6.31 -9.07 -18.57
N ILE A 183 5.21 -9.15 -17.82
CA ILE A 183 5.25 -9.43 -16.38
C ILE A 183 5.77 -10.86 -16.16
N GLU A 184 5.25 -11.85 -16.88
CA GLU A 184 5.75 -13.23 -16.79
C GLU A 184 7.22 -13.34 -17.22
N LYS A 185 7.61 -12.67 -18.30
CA LYS A 185 9.02 -12.66 -18.74
C LYS A 185 9.95 -12.10 -17.67
N ILE A 186 9.53 -11.03 -16.97
CA ILE A 186 10.33 -10.45 -15.86
C ILE A 186 10.43 -11.46 -14.71
N LYS A 187 9.33 -12.11 -14.33
CA LYS A 187 9.29 -13.12 -13.27
C LYS A 187 10.18 -14.33 -13.60
N GLU A 188 10.11 -14.82 -14.84
CA GLU A 188 10.98 -15.90 -15.33
C GLU A 188 12.45 -15.49 -15.22
N LEU A 189 12.81 -14.32 -15.73
CA LEU A 189 14.18 -13.81 -15.66
C LEU A 189 14.69 -13.68 -14.21
N MET A 190 13.85 -13.23 -13.30
CA MET A 190 14.21 -13.16 -11.87
C MET A 190 14.51 -14.55 -11.30
N ARG A 191 13.67 -15.55 -11.59
CA ARG A 191 13.86 -16.93 -11.12
C ARG A 191 15.10 -17.57 -11.72
N GLU A 192 15.34 -17.39 -13.00
CA GLU A 192 16.56 -17.87 -13.71
C GLU A 192 17.85 -17.28 -13.12
N ASN A 193 17.77 -16.06 -12.55
CA ASN A 193 18.88 -15.39 -11.88
C ASN A 193 18.88 -15.54 -10.35
N GLY A 194 18.21 -16.58 -9.82
CA GLY A 194 18.35 -17.01 -8.43
C GLY A 194 17.36 -16.39 -7.45
N ALA A 195 16.30 -15.73 -7.90
CA ALA A 195 15.23 -15.35 -7.00
C ALA A 195 14.50 -16.61 -6.50
N LEU A 196 14.25 -16.68 -5.19
CA LEU A 196 13.50 -17.79 -4.57
C LEU A 196 12.06 -17.86 -5.10
N ASN A 197 11.46 -16.70 -5.38
CA ASN A 197 10.21 -16.56 -6.10
C ASN A 197 10.13 -15.16 -6.73
N ALA A 198 9.22 -14.99 -7.67
CA ALA A 198 8.88 -13.71 -8.27
C ALA A 198 7.36 -13.62 -8.45
N MET A 199 6.76 -12.52 -7.99
CA MET A 199 5.32 -12.29 -7.99
C MET A 199 5.01 -10.82 -8.31
N MET A 200 3.88 -10.55 -8.94
CA MET A 200 3.38 -9.19 -9.16
C MET A 200 2.71 -8.66 -7.89
#